data_1c85fc6e453c6e56bd545912f155e535
#
_entry.id   1c85fc6e453c6e56bd545912f155e535
#
_cell.length_a   1.000
_cell.length_b   1.000
_cell.length_c   1.000
_cell.angle_alpha   90.00
_cell.angle_beta   90.00
_cell.angle_gamma   90.00
#
_symmetry.space_group_name_H-M   'P 1'
#
loop_
_entity.id
_entity.type
_entity.pdbx_description
1 polymer ?
#
loop_
_entity_poly.entity_id
_entity_poly.type
_entity_poly.pdbx_seq_one_letter_code
_entity_poly.pdbx_strand_id
1 'polypeptide(L)'
;MGKYFGTDGFRGEANKDLTFEHAVKIGRFLGWYYGAREGKKAKVVIGKDTRRSSYMFEYALCTGLMASGADAYIMHVTTTPSVAYITRVDDFDCGIMISASHNPYYDNGIKLLNGSGEKMDEETILKVEEYIDGKLEIPVAGRHEIGRTVDYVAGRNRYIGYLISMSKFSFKGKKVGLDVANGAAWQIAKGVFEALGAKVYVINDDPDGYNINTDCGSTHIEHLQKFVVEKGLDIGFAYDGDADRCLCVDEKGNVVTGDHILYIYGLYMKERGKLLNNKVVTTVMSNFGLYKALDKVGIEYEKTKVGDKYVYENMVKNGHRIGGEQSGHIIFTKYATTGDGILTSLKLMEAMLAKGKPMSELAAPVVFYPQVLKNVRVKSKPDAQNDPDVQAAVQAVADALGDTGRILVRESGTEPVIRVMVEAESDETCEKYVDQVIEVIKAKGHLA
;
A
#
# COMPACT_ATOMS: atom_id res chain seq x y z
N MET A 1 -11.26 8.77 -12.71
CA MET A 1 -9.87 8.33 -12.93
C MET A 1 -9.36 8.98 -14.19
N GLY A 2 -8.12 9.44 -14.17
CA GLY A 2 -7.46 10.01 -15.32
C GLY A 2 -7.12 8.98 -16.40
N LYS A 3 -6.51 9.45 -17.47
CA LYS A 3 -6.06 8.63 -18.61
C LYS A 3 -4.80 7.82 -18.28
N TYR A 4 -3.88 8.41 -17.49
CA TYR A 4 -2.57 7.85 -17.16
C TYR A 4 -2.47 7.47 -15.69
N PHE A 5 -3.02 8.28 -14.78
CA PHE A 5 -2.93 8.06 -13.35
C PHE A 5 -4.11 7.23 -12.84
N GLY A 6 -3.79 6.08 -12.23
CA GLY A 6 -4.72 5.28 -11.46
C GLY A 6 -4.82 5.75 -9.99
N THR A 7 -5.35 4.89 -9.11
CA THR A 7 -5.48 5.17 -7.66
C THR A 7 -4.13 5.24 -6.94
N ASP A 8 -3.06 4.70 -7.54
CA ASP A 8 -1.72 4.63 -6.93
C ASP A 8 -0.62 5.06 -7.90
N GLY A 9 -0.83 6.19 -8.56
CA GLY A 9 0.11 6.80 -9.49
C GLY A 9 -0.04 6.35 -10.95
N PHE A 10 0.89 6.80 -11.79
CA PHE A 10 1.02 6.38 -13.17
C PHE A 10 1.92 5.14 -13.22
N ARG A 11 1.38 3.97 -13.55
CA ARG A 11 2.10 2.69 -13.63
C ARG A 11 2.06 2.13 -15.03
N GLY A 12 3.12 1.42 -15.42
CA GLY A 12 3.20 0.70 -16.67
C GLY A 12 4.58 0.09 -16.91
N GLU A 13 4.70 -0.69 -17.98
CA GLU A 13 5.98 -1.21 -18.43
C GLU A 13 6.90 -0.06 -18.82
N ALA A 14 8.11 -0.05 -18.27
CA ALA A 14 9.08 1.03 -18.47
C ALA A 14 9.49 1.17 -19.96
N ASN A 15 9.49 2.41 -20.48
CA ASN A 15 9.74 2.76 -21.87
C ASN A 15 8.72 2.19 -22.88
N LYS A 16 7.59 1.72 -22.41
CA LYS A 16 6.48 1.28 -23.26
C LYS A 16 5.20 2.03 -22.92
N ASP A 17 4.65 1.80 -21.73
CA ASP A 17 3.46 2.49 -21.24
C ASP A 17 3.81 3.75 -20.47
N LEU A 18 4.84 3.68 -19.62
CA LEU A 18 5.44 4.79 -18.89
C LEU A 18 6.82 5.08 -19.46
N THR A 19 6.99 6.21 -20.17
CA THR A 19 8.23 6.59 -20.86
C THR A 19 8.98 7.68 -20.10
N PHE A 20 10.26 7.87 -20.44
CA PHE A 20 11.07 8.95 -19.86
C PHE A 20 10.53 10.34 -20.24
N GLU A 21 9.90 10.49 -21.41
CA GLU A 21 9.25 11.74 -21.82
C GLU A 21 8.08 12.09 -20.91
N HIS A 22 7.29 11.10 -20.49
CA HIS A 22 6.25 11.29 -19.48
C HIS A 22 6.85 11.83 -18.19
N ALA A 23 7.96 11.25 -17.72
CA ALA A 23 8.63 11.69 -16.50
C ALA A 23 9.19 13.12 -16.62
N VAL A 24 9.80 13.48 -17.76
CA VAL A 24 10.23 14.87 -18.02
C VAL A 24 9.05 15.82 -17.95
N LYS A 25 7.93 15.49 -18.60
CA LYS A 25 6.73 16.34 -18.58
C LYS A 25 6.13 16.47 -17.18
N ILE A 26 6.05 15.38 -16.42
CA ILE A 26 5.60 15.41 -15.01
C ILE A 26 6.48 16.37 -14.21
N GLY A 27 7.80 16.21 -14.30
CA GLY A 27 8.75 17.11 -13.61
C GLY A 27 8.58 18.56 -14.02
N ARG A 28 8.41 18.83 -15.32
CA ARG A 28 8.17 20.20 -15.83
C ARG A 28 6.90 20.80 -15.27
N PHE A 29 5.80 20.02 -15.28
CA PHE A 29 4.53 20.50 -14.73
C PHE A 29 4.65 20.84 -13.23
N LEU A 30 5.19 19.94 -12.44
CA LEU A 30 5.30 20.14 -10.99
C LEU A 30 6.20 21.33 -10.64
N GLY A 31 7.35 21.47 -11.33
CA GLY A 31 8.25 22.60 -11.12
C GLY A 31 7.61 23.94 -11.44
N TRP A 32 6.83 24.02 -12.50
CA TRP A 32 6.05 25.21 -12.85
C TRP A 32 4.88 25.43 -11.89
N TYR A 33 4.10 24.38 -11.62
CA TYR A 33 2.86 24.49 -10.85
C TYR A 33 3.09 24.95 -9.42
N TYR A 34 4.09 24.42 -8.74
CA TYR A 34 4.44 24.77 -7.37
C TYR A 34 5.46 25.90 -7.26
N GLY A 35 6.14 26.25 -8.34
CA GLY A 35 7.22 27.24 -8.37
C GLY A 35 6.90 28.47 -9.21
N ALA A 36 7.24 28.44 -10.48
CA ALA A 36 7.21 29.61 -11.37
C ALA A 36 5.81 30.26 -11.46
N ARG A 37 4.74 29.46 -11.43
CA ARG A 37 3.37 29.97 -11.40
C ARG A 37 3.08 30.81 -10.13
N GLU A 38 3.65 30.42 -9.01
CA GLU A 38 3.47 31.10 -7.71
C GLU A 38 4.56 32.16 -7.44
N GLY A 39 5.44 32.42 -8.42
CA GLY A 39 6.53 33.40 -8.28
C GLY A 39 7.61 33.03 -7.26
N LYS A 40 7.78 31.73 -6.99
CA LYS A 40 8.78 31.18 -6.08
C LYS A 40 9.58 30.06 -6.73
N LYS A 41 10.64 29.64 -6.07
CA LYS A 41 11.38 28.43 -6.45
C LYS A 41 10.84 27.22 -5.70
N ALA A 42 10.22 26.27 -6.40
CA ALA A 42 9.70 25.04 -5.79
C ALA A 42 10.84 24.13 -5.32
N LYS A 43 10.59 23.41 -4.23
CA LYS A 43 11.42 22.33 -3.71
C LYS A 43 10.64 21.03 -3.83
N VAL A 44 11.18 20.07 -4.58
CA VAL A 44 10.55 18.78 -4.81
C VAL A 44 11.46 17.67 -4.33
N VAL A 45 10.98 16.81 -3.44
CA VAL A 45 11.75 15.66 -2.97
C VAL A 45 11.42 14.42 -3.80
N ILE A 46 12.43 13.63 -4.15
CA ILE A 46 12.31 12.44 -4.98
C ILE A 46 12.94 11.25 -4.27
N GLY A 47 12.18 10.16 -4.17
CA GLY A 47 12.67 8.85 -3.78
C GLY A 47 12.37 7.80 -4.86
N LYS A 48 13.06 6.68 -4.79
CA LYS A 48 12.89 5.56 -5.73
C LYS A 48 13.09 4.22 -5.05
N ASP A 49 12.53 3.17 -5.66
CA ASP A 49 12.87 1.79 -5.34
C ASP A 49 14.15 1.33 -6.06
N THR A 50 14.45 0.06 -5.98
CA THR A 50 15.70 -0.54 -6.50
C THR A 50 15.66 -0.89 -8.00
N ARG A 51 14.52 -0.72 -8.69
CA ARG A 51 14.36 -1.05 -10.12
C ARG A 51 15.41 -0.33 -10.97
N ARG A 52 15.93 -1.03 -11.97
CA ARG A 52 16.91 -0.44 -12.89
C ARG A 52 16.36 0.80 -13.60
N SER A 53 15.08 0.73 -14.02
CA SER A 53 14.41 1.85 -14.69
C SER A 53 14.16 3.06 -13.79
N SER A 54 14.17 2.90 -12.47
CA SER A 54 13.96 3.99 -11.52
C SER A 54 15.06 5.07 -11.62
N TYR A 55 16.28 4.69 -11.97
CA TYR A 55 17.37 5.64 -12.20
C TYR A 55 17.10 6.54 -13.42
N MET A 56 16.61 5.96 -14.52
CA MET A 56 16.25 6.70 -15.72
C MET A 56 15.12 7.70 -15.43
N PHE A 57 14.08 7.27 -14.73
CA PHE A 57 12.96 8.14 -14.38
C PHE A 57 13.34 9.23 -13.38
N GLU A 58 14.23 8.95 -12.41
CA GLU A 58 14.76 9.97 -11.50
C GLU A 58 15.46 11.09 -12.25
N TYR A 59 16.36 10.77 -13.19
CA TYR A 59 17.05 11.79 -14.00
C TYR A 59 16.10 12.55 -14.93
N ALA A 60 15.12 11.87 -15.50
CA ALA A 60 14.11 12.49 -16.35
C ALA A 60 13.24 13.49 -15.56
N LEU A 61 12.75 13.11 -14.38
CA LEU A 61 12.00 13.99 -13.46
C LEU A 61 12.86 15.19 -13.04
N CYS A 62 14.12 14.95 -12.63
CA CYS A 62 15.05 16.02 -12.26
C CYS A 62 15.26 17.02 -13.41
N THR A 63 15.45 16.52 -14.63
CA THR A 63 15.59 17.37 -15.82
C THR A 63 14.36 18.24 -16.02
N GLY A 64 13.16 17.66 -15.93
CA GLY A 64 11.91 18.39 -16.04
C GLY A 64 11.74 19.47 -14.98
N LEU A 65 11.99 19.14 -13.72
CA LEU A 65 11.92 20.06 -12.59
C LEU A 65 12.88 21.25 -12.77
N MET A 66 14.14 20.97 -13.04
CA MET A 66 15.16 22.00 -13.24
C MET A 66 14.83 22.92 -14.41
N ALA A 67 14.33 22.36 -15.53
CA ALA A 67 13.93 23.11 -16.71
C ALA A 67 12.71 24.04 -16.44
N SER A 68 11.99 23.84 -15.37
CA SER A 68 10.88 24.72 -14.91
C SER A 68 11.26 25.53 -13.67
N GLY A 69 12.54 25.58 -13.29
CA GLY A 69 13.05 26.43 -12.21
C GLY A 69 12.98 25.83 -10.81
N ALA A 70 12.53 24.59 -10.65
CA ALA A 70 12.44 23.93 -9.35
C ALA A 70 13.76 23.24 -8.95
N ASP A 71 14.04 23.18 -7.65
CA ASP A 71 15.14 22.39 -7.11
C ASP A 71 14.65 20.96 -6.79
N ALA A 72 15.38 19.95 -7.28
CA ALA A 72 15.09 18.53 -7.07
C ALA A 72 15.98 17.95 -5.96
N TYR A 73 15.38 17.51 -4.87
CA TYR A 73 16.07 16.92 -3.72
C TYR A 73 16.02 15.41 -3.81
N ILE A 74 17.15 14.75 -3.97
CA ILE A 74 17.27 13.33 -4.28
C ILE A 74 17.56 12.54 -3.01
N MET A 75 16.61 11.71 -2.56
CA MET A 75 16.78 10.79 -1.43
C MET A 75 17.38 9.44 -1.84
N HIS A 76 17.55 9.20 -3.15
CA HIS A 76 17.97 7.92 -3.71
C HIS A 76 17.00 6.79 -3.38
N VAL A 77 17.52 5.56 -3.17
CA VAL A 77 16.69 4.42 -2.80
C VAL A 77 16.13 4.63 -1.38
N THR A 78 14.83 4.72 -1.30
CA THR A 78 14.07 4.90 -0.06
C THR A 78 12.63 4.46 -0.23
N THR A 79 11.88 4.30 0.87
CA THR A 79 10.50 3.80 0.87
C THR A 79 9.48 4.88 0.55
N THR A 80 8.31 4.50 0.04
CA THR A 80 7.18 5.41 -0.18
C THR A 80 6.82 6.20 1.09
N PRO A 81 6.66 5.58 2.28
CA PRO A 81 6.39 6.33 3.51
C PRO A 81 7.53 7.27 3.93
N SER A 82 8.78 6.97 3.58
CA SER A 82 9.91 7.88 3.81
C SER A 82 9.75 9.18 3.00
N VAL A 83 9.38 9.07 1.71
CA VAL A 83 9.12 10.25 0.87
C VAL A 83 7.94 11.05 1.43
N ALA A 84 6.83 10.38 1.77
CA ALA A 84 5.65 11.04 2.34
C ALA A 84 5.97 11.78 3.66
N TYR A 85 6.73 11.15 4.55
CA TYR A 85 7.15 11.73 5.81
C TYR A 85 8.01 12.98 5.58
N ILE A 86 9.05 12.88 4.75
CA ILE A 86 10.00 13.97 4.48
C ILE A 86 9.34 15.14 3.73
N THR A 87 8.45 14.84 2.79
CA THR A 87 7.68 15.89 2.09
C THR A 87 7.00 16.81 3.11
N ARG A 88 6.34 16.21 4.11
CA ARG A 88 5.59 16.95 5.13
C ARG A 88 6.47 17.67 6.15
N VAL A 89 7.53 17.02 6.66
CA VAL A 89 8.27 17.54 7.82
C VAL A 89 9.40 18.52 7.46
N ASP A 90 9.82 18.52 6.20
CA ASP A 90 10.90 19.39 5.69
C ASP A 90 10.34 20.47 4.72
N ASP A 91 9.03 20.70 4.77
CA ASP A 91 8.32 21.75 4.02
C ASP A 91 8.64 21.74 2.51
N PHE A 92 8.59 20.54 1.90
CA PHE A 92 8.64 20.40 0.44
C PHE A 92 7.30 20.75 -0.19
N ASP A 93 7.31 21.38 -1.35
CA ASP A 93 6.09 21.73 -2.08
C ASP A 93 5.34 20.49 -2.59
N CYS A 94 6.10 19.45 -2.98
CA CYS A 94 5.55 18.13 -3.28
C CYS A 94 6.63 17.04 -3.18
N GLY A 95 6.19 15.78 -3.15
CA GLY A 95 7.04 14.60 -3.16
C GLY A 95 6.75 13.70 -4.36
N ILE A 96 7.77 13.01 -4.83
CA ILE A 96 7.67 12.03 -5.92
C ILE A 96 8.29 10.72 -5.46
N MET A 97 7.53 9.62 -5.56
CA MET A 97 8.07 8.28 -5.40
C MET A 97 8.04 7.52 -6.72
N ILE A 98 9.20 6.99 -7.11
CA ILE A 98 9.37 6.19 -8.32
C ILE A 98 9.35 4.72 -7.92
N SER A 99 8.21 4.07 -8.11
CA SER A 99 7.99 2.66 -7.81
C SER A 99 6.68 2.14 -8.41
N ALA A 100 6.66 0.87 -8.77
CA ALA A 100 5.45 0.11 -9.07
C ALA A 100 5.08 -0.87 -7.95
N SER A 101 5.50 -0.60 -6.69
CA SER A 101 5.20 -1.41 -5.50
C SER A 101 5.56 -2.88 -5.71
N HIS A 102 4.59 -3.79 -5.67
CA HIS A 102 4.77 -5.24 -5.78
C HIS A 102 4.84 -5.78 -7.23
N ASN A 103 4.74 -4.94 -8.25
CA ASN A 103 4.82 -5.37 -9.65
C ASN A 103 6.22 -5.93 -9.99
N PRO A 104 6.36 -6.72 -11.07
CA PRO A 104 7.65 -7.18 -11.56
C PRO A 104 8.60 -6.03 -11.91
N TYR A 105 9.90 -6.34 -12.03
CA TYR A 105 10.97 -5.34 -12.22
C TYR A 105 10.84 -4.50 -13.50
N TYR A 106 10.21 -5.04 -14.55
CA TYR A 106 10.04 -4.35 -15.84
C TYR A 106 8.95 -3.27 -15.82
N ASP A 107 8.03 -3.35 -14.87
CA ASP A 107 7.09 -2.27 -14.59
C ASP A 107 7.76 -1.19 -13.72
N ASN A 108 7.27 0.04 -13.85
CA ASN A 108 7.59 1.11 -12.92
C ASN A 108 6.38 2.03 -12.71
N GLY A 109 6.52 2.99 -11.81
CA GLY A 109 5.46 3.93 -11.51
C GLY A 109 5.98 5.26 -11.00
N ILE A 110 5.16 6.29 -11.11
CA ILE A 110 5.41 7.61 -10.55
C ILE A 110 4.20 7.96 -9.68
N LYS A 111 4.43 7.99 -8.36
CA LYS A 111 3.46 8.41 -7.35
C LYS A 111 3.71 9.86 -6.97
N LEU A 112 2.68 10.68 -6.99
CA LEU A 112 2.77 12.12 -6.66
C LEU A 112 2.13 12.40 -5.31
N LEU A 113 2.85 13.14 -4.47
CA LEU A 113 2.42 13.53 -3.13
C LEU A 113 2.35 15.06 -3.04
N ASN A 114 1.33 15.58 -2.39
CA ASN A 114 1.22 17.00 -2.08
C ASN A 114 2.17 17.41 -0.93
N GLY A 115 2.26 18.69 -0.62
CA GLY A 115 3.12 19.22 0.45
C GLY A 115 2.81 18.66 1.86
N SER A 116 1.63 18.09 2.07
CA SER A 116 1.26 17.41 3.31
C SER A 116 1.72 15.93 3.34
N GLY A 117 2.39 15.45 2.29
CA GLY A 117 2.81 14.05 2.17
C GLY A 117 1.66 13.09 1.90
N GLU A 118 0.52 13.59 1.43
CA GLU A 118 -0.65 12.82 1.02
C GLU A 118 -0.64 12.61 -0.49
N LYS A 119 -1.37 11.62 -0.99
CA LYS A 119 -1.57 11.48 -2.44
C LYS A 119 -2.11 12.77 -3.03
N MET A 120 -1.54 13.15 -4.16
CA MET A 120 -1.93 14.37 -4.88
C MET A 120 -3.41 14.30 -5.26
N ASP A 121 -4.09 15.44 -5.14
CA ASP A 121 -5.51 15.56 -5.44
C ASP A 121 -5.81 15.33 -6.92
N GLU A 122 -7.04 14.90 -7.20
CA GLU A 122 -7.47 14.51 -8.54
C GLU A 122 -7.48 15.70 -9.53
N GLU A 123 -7.76 16.91 -9.05
CA GLU A 123 -7.74 18.12 -9.89
C GLU A 123 -6.34 18.42 -10.40
N THR A 124 -5.35 18.36 -9.53
CA THR A 124 -3.94 18.54 -9.89
C THR A 124 -3.46 17.43 -10.82
N ILE A 125 -3.83 16.18 -10.57
CA ILE A 125 -3.51 15.04 -11.43
C ILE A 125 -4.06 15.25 -12.85
N LEU A 126 -5.30 15.66 -13.00
CA LEU A 126 -5.90 15.94 -14.31
C LEU A 126 -5.14 17.03 -15.08
N LYS A 127 -4.65 18.06 -14.40
CA LYS A 127 -3.81 19.11 -15.02
C LYS A 127 -2.44 18.56 -15.46
N VAL A 128 -1.85 17.63 -14.70
CA VAL A 128 -0.63 16.91 -15.13
C VAL A 128 -0.90 16.16 -16.45
N GLU A 129 -2.03 15.45 -16.52
CA GLU A 129 -2.42 14.70 -17.72
C GLU A 129 -2.68 15.61 -18.93
N GLU A 130 -3.34 16.75 -18.73
CA GLU A 130 -3.53 17.76 -19.77
C GLU A 130 -2.20 18.27 -20.34
N TYR A 131 -1.21 18.47 -19.47
CA TYR A 131 0.13 18.85 -19.92
C TYR A 131 0.86 17.71 -20.66
N ILE A 132 0.73 16.47 -20.18
CA ILE A 132 1.26 15.29 -20.88
C ILE A 132 0.68 15.19 -22.29
N ASP A 133 -0.61 15.42 -22.45
CA ASP A 133 -1.34 15.40 -23.74
C ASP A 133 -1.06 16.65 -24.64
N GLY A 134 -0.26 17.60 -24.16
CA GLY A 134 0.09 18.82 -24.93
C GLY A 134 -1.03 19.87 -24.99
N LYS A 135 -2.01 19.82 -24.09
CA LYS A 135 -3.12 20.80 -24.03
C LYS A 135 -2.77 22.07 -23.22
N LEU A 136 -1.64 22.05 -22.55
CA LEU A 136 -1.13 23.16 -21.75
C LEU A 136 0.32 23.47 -22.15
N GLU A 137 0.63 24.74 -22.36
CA GLU A 137 1.99 25.22 -22.57
C GLU A 137 2.59 25.75 -21.27
N ILE A 138 3.80 25.33 -20.96
CA ILE A 138 4.55 25.75 -19.78
C ILE A 138 5.88 26.36 -20.22
N PRO A 139 6.21 27.59 -19.77
CA PRO A 139 7.47 28.23 -20.10
C PRO A 139 8.65 27.44 -19.53
N VAL A 140 9.81 27.58 -20.13
CA VAL A 140 11.08 27.08 -19.58
C VAL A 140 11.77 28.17 -18.79
N ALA A 141 12.41 27.78 -17.69
CA ALA A 141 13.24 28.67 -16.90
C ALA A 141 14.50 29.08 -17.68
N GLY A 142 14.84 30.36 -17.60
CA GLY A 142 16.00 30.92 -18.27
C GLY A 142 17.08 31.38 -17.29
N ARG A 143 18.34 31.40 -17.74
CA ARG A 143 19.46 32.02 -17.02
C ARG A 143 19.56 31.53 -15.54
N HIS A 144 19.44 32.46 -14.59
CA HIS A 144 19.55 32.21 -13.13
C HIS A 144 18.30 31.55 -12.52
N GLU A 145 17.25 31.36 -13.29
CA GLU A 145 16.01 30.71 -12.83
C GLU A 145 16.09 29.17 -12.91
N ILE A 146 17.03 28.63 -13.71
CA ILE A 146 17.20 27.17 -13.83
C ILE A 146 17.44 26.57 -12.45
N GLY A 147 16.73 25.46 -12.16
CA GLY A 147 16.86 24.75 -10.91
C GLY A 147 18.12 23.89 -10.84
N ARG A 148 18.31 23.22 -9.71
CA ARG A 148 19.43 22.32 -9.47
C ARG A 148 18.98 21.02 -8.81
N THR A 149 19.82 20.00 -8.85
CA THR A 149 19.71 18.83 -7.97
C THR A 149 20.42 19.06 -6.65
N VAL A 150 19.87 18.49 -5.60
CA VAL A 150 20.45 18.48 -4.25
C VAL A 150 20.47 17.04 -3.77
N ASP A 151 21.62 16.52 -3.36
CA ASP A 151 21.72 15.24 -2.67
C ASP A 151 21.08 15.37 -1.28
N TYR A 152 20.05 14.55 -1.00
CA TYR A 152 19.26 14.66 0.22
C TYR A 152 19.14 13.35 0.99
N VAL A 153 20.22 12.57 1.07
CA VAL A 153 20.30 11.34 1.89
C VAL A 153 19.96 11.64 3.36
N ALA A 154 20.21 12.87 3.83
CA ALA A 154 19.82 13.31 5.17
C ALA A 154 18.32 13.12 5.46
N GLY A 155 17.45 13.28 4.46
CA GLY A 155 16.03 13.01 4.60
C GLY A 155 15.74 11.55 4.96
N ARG A 156 16.35 10.60 4.24
CA ARG A 156 16.22 9.16 4.57
C ARG A 156 16.70 8.87 6.00
N ASN A 157 17.83 9.44 6.42
CA ASN A 157 18.35 9.24 7.78
C ASN A 157 17.41 9.84 8.84
N ARG A 158 16.75 10.95 8.54
CA ARG A 158 15.73 11.55 9.42
C ARG A 158 14.52 10.62 9.58
N TYR A 159 14.05 10.01 8.50
CA TYR A 159 12.98 9.02 8.57
C TYR A 159 13.38 7.79 9.40
N ILE A 160 14.63 7.29 9.27
CA ILE A 160 15.15 6.20 10.11
C ILE A 160 15.10 6.62 11.60
N GLY A 161 15.59 7.81 11.92
CA GLY A 161 15.54 8.36 13.29
C GLY A 161 14.09 8.50 13.80
N TYR A 162 13.16 8.92 12.95
CA TYR A 162 11.75 8.96 13.26
C TYR A 162 11.20 7.58 13.61
N LEU A 163 11.44 6.56 12.79
CA LEU A 163 10.98 5.19 13.05
C LEU A 163 11.51 4.65 14.39
N ILE A 164 12.78 4.84 14.67
CA ILE A 164 13.41 4.43 15.95
C ILE A 164 12.70 5.12 17.11
N SER A 165 12.39 6.41 17.00
CA SER A 165 11.71 7.18 18.04
C SER A 165 10.27 6.75 18.30
N MET A 166 9.64 6.01 17.36
CA MET A 166 8.26 5.54 17.49
C MET A 166 8.12 4.31 18.39
N SER A 167 9.21 3.58 18.66
CA SER A 167 9.18 2.43 19.55
C SER A 167 9.29 2.85 21.02
N LYS A 168 8.42 2.28 21.85
CA LYS A 168 8.46 2.47 23.32
C LYS A 168 9.17 1.34 24.04
N PHE A 169 9.55 0.30 23.32
CA PHE A 169 10.15 -0.90 23.86
C PHE A 169 11.50 -1.16 23.22
N SER A 170 12.44 -1.69 24.03
CA SER A 170 13.64 -2.32 23.49
C SER A 170 13.27 -3.71 22.95
N PHE A 171 13.84 -4.06 21.80
CA PHE A 171 13.69 -5.40 21.21
C PHE A 171 14.81 -6.35 21.60
N LYS A 172 15.60 -5.99 22.64
CA LYS A 172 16.68 -6.82 23.15
C LYS A 172 16.22 -8.23 23.48
N GLY A 173 16.95 -9.22 22.99
CA GLY A 173 16.64 -10.64 23.18
C GLY A 173 15.66 -11.22 22.15
N LYS A 174 15.12 -10.40 21.24
CA LYS A 174 14.25 -10.87 20.15
C LYS A 174 15.06 -11.16 18.89
N LYS A 175 14.73 -12.29 18.25
CA LYS A 175 15.25 -12.69 16.92
C LYS A 175 14.21 -12.38 15.87
N VAL A 176 14.52 -11.47 14.96
CA VAL A 176 13.57 -10.98 13.95
C VAL A 176 14.08 -11.32 12.55
N GLY A 177 13.24 -11.95 11.75
CA GLY A 177 13.46 -12.16 10.31
C GLY A 177 12.91 -11.01 9.49
N LEU A 178 13.64 -10.55 8.48
CA LEU A 178 13.18 -9.54 7.55
C LEU A 178 13.37 -10.04 6.12
N ASP A 179 12.29 -10.02 5.33
CA ASP A 179 12.35 -10.13 3.89
C ASP A 179 12.11 -8.75 3.29
N VAL A 180 13.16 -8.18 2.72
CA VAL A 180 13.13 -6.81 2.18
C VAL A 180 12.87 -6.77 0.67
N ALA A 181 12.45 -7.89 0.08
CA ALA A 181 11.99 -8.01 -1.31
C ALA A 181 13.01 -7.52 -2.37
N ASN A 182 14.31 -7.46 -2.05
CA ASN A 182 15.30 -6.72 -2.85
C ASN A 182 14.83 -5.31 -3.22
N GLY A 183 13.98 -4.71 -2.39
CA GLY A 183 13.29 -3.44 -2.59
C GLY A 183 13.83 -2.31 -1.72
N ALA A 184 13.06 -1.25 -1.59
CA ALA A 184 13.45 -0.01 -0.94
C ALA A 184 13.74 -0.13 0.57
N ALA A 185 13.21 -1.15 1.24
CA ALA A 185 13.42 -1.39 2.67
C ALA A 185 14.84 -1.87 3.02
N TRP A 186 15.64 -2.37 2.04
CA TRP A 186 16.90 -3.06 2.28
C TRP A 186 17.95 -2.27 3.08
N GLN A 187 18.03 -0.95 2.88
CA GLN A 187 18.96 -0.07 3.62
C GLN A 187 18.35 0.51 4.90
N ILE A 188 17.07 0.29 5.18
CA ILE A 188 16.36 0.97 6.27
C ILE A 188 15.95 -0.02 7.35
N ALA A 189 15.24 -1.09 7.01
CA ALA A 189 14.57 -1.94 7.98
C ALA A 189 15.56 -2.58 8.98
N LYS A 190 16.64 -3.19 8.50
CA LYS A 190 17.66 -3.82 9.36
C LYS A 190 18.20 -2.84 10.41
N GLY A 191 18.64 -1.67 9.98
CA GLY A 191 19.23 -0.66 10.88
C GLY A 191 18.28 -0.17 11.96
N VAL A 192 16.98 -0.03 11.63
CA VAL A 192 15.94 0.35 12.58
C VAL A 192 15.76 -0.72 13.67
N PHE A 193 15.64 -2.00 13.30
CA PHE A 193 15.47 -3.09 14.25
C PHE A 193 16.73 -3.32 15.12
N GLU A 194 17.92 -3.24 14.54
CA GLU A 194 19.19 -3.35 15.26
C GLU A 194 19.38 -2.19 16.27
N ALA A 195 19.04 -0.97 15.88
CA ALA A 195 19.06 0.19 16.78
C ALA A 195 18.12 0.04 17.98
N LEU A 196 17.02 -0.70 17.82
CA LEU A 196 16.09 -1.05 18.90
C LEU A 196 16.54 -2.27 19.71
N GLY A 197 17.65 -2.92 19.33
CA GLY A 197 18.28 -4.02 20.06
C GLY A 197 17.88 -5.42 19.63
N ALA A 198 17.15 -5.60 18.52
CA ALA A 198 16.84 -6.91 17.98
C ALA A 198 18.07 -7.61 17.39
N LYS A 199 18.12 -8.94 17.46
CA LYS A 199 19.00 -9.74 16.62
C LYS A 199 18.30 -9.98 15.28
N VAL A 200 18.78 -9.32 14.22
CA VAL A 200 18.13 -9.29 12.91
C VAL A 200 18.77 -10.29 11.95
N TYR A 201 17.92 -10.98 11.20
CA TYR A 201 18.29 -11.89 10.13
C TYR A 201 17.55 -11.42 8.87
N VAL A 202 18.26 -11.13 7.79
CA VAL A 202 17.68 -10.57 6.57
C VAL A 202 17.82 -11.54 5.41
N ILE A 203 16.81 -11.62 4.58
CA ILE A 203 16.82 -12.29 3.28
C ILE A 203 16.39 -11.31 2.20
N ASN A 204 16.78 -11.58 0.95
CA ASN A 204 16.46 -10.78 -0.22
C ASN A 204 16.89 -9.31 -0.07
N ASP A 205 18.16 -9.10 0.34
CA ASP A 205 18.76 -7.80 0.63
C ASP A 205 19.96 -7.44 -0.29
N ASP A 206 20.02 -8.07 -1.47
CA ASP A 206 21.05 -7.81 -2.51
C ASP A 206 20.39 -7.41 -3.85
N PRO A 207 19.87 -6.17 -3.94
CA PRO A 207 19.15 -5.72 -5.13
C PRO A 207 20.10 -5.49 -6.32
N ASP A 208 19.83 -6.12 -7.46
CA ASP A 208 20.56 -5.96 -8.72
C ASP A 208 19.83 -5.06 -9.75
N GLY A 209 18.61 -4.62 -9.42
CA GLY A 209 17.74 -3.80 -10.26
C GLY A 209 16.74 -4.61 -11.09
N TYR A 210 16.83 -5.94 -11.08
CA TYR A 210 15.97 -6.86 -11.82
C TYR A 210 15.28 -7.89 -10.92
N ASN A 211 15.74 -8.07 -9.69
CA ASN A 211 15.27 -9.09 -8.76
C ASN A 211 14.26 -8.57 -7.72
N ILE A 212 13.82 -7.33 -7.79
CA ILE A 212 12.81 -6.77 -6.88
C ILE A 212 11.49 -7.57 -6.99
N ASN A 213 10.93 -7.98 -5.84
CA ASN A 213 9.70 -8.79 -5.73
C ASN A 213 9.76 -10.17 -6.41
N THR A 214 10.89 -10.58 -6.97
CA THR A 214 11.00 -11.87 -7.65
C THR A 214 11.12 -12.99 -6.63
N ASP A 215 10.05 -13.78 -6.50
CA ASP A 215 9.93 -14.88 -5.54
C ASP A 215 10.27 -14.47 -4.09
N CYS A 216 9.95 -13.23 -3.69
CA CYS A 216 10.29 -12.68 -2.39
C CYS A 216 9.30 -11.60 -1.93
N GLY A 217 9.44 -11.18 -0.68
CA GLY A 217 8.65 -10.13 -0.07
C GLY A 217 7.22 -10.54 0.26
N SER A 218 6.35 -9.53 0.41
CA SER A 218 4.98 -9.74 0.90
C SER A 218 4.06 -10.50 -0.07
N THR A 219 4.43 -10.62 -1.33
CA THR A 219 3.68 -11.38 -2.34
C THR A 219 4.13 -12.84 -2.48
N HIS A 220 5.29 -13.20 -1.91
CA HIS A 220 5.88 -14.53 -1.91
C HIS A 220 6.41 -14.88 -0.52
N ILE A 221 5.50 -14.96 0.44
CA ILE A 221 5.78 -15.05 1.88
C ILE A 221 6.36 -16.41 2.30
N GLU A 222 6.26 -17.43 1.45
CA GLU A 222 6.61 -18.84 1.76
C GLU A 222 8.10 -18.99 2.12
N HIS A 223 8.97 -18.17 1.53
CA HIS A 223 10.39 -18.16 1.86
C HIS A 223 10.63 -17.67 3.29
N LEU A 224 9.94 -16.61 3.70
CA LEU A 224 10.04 -16.10 5.06
C LEU A 224 9.44 -17.09 6.07
N GLN A 225 8.35 -17.79 5.74
CA GLN A 225 7.75 -18.81 6.61
C GLN A 225 8.76 -19.90 6.96
N LYS A 226 9.42 -20.48 5.94
CA LYS A 226 10.48 -21.48 6.13
C LYS A 226 11.64 -20.92 6.93
N PHE A 227 12.10 -19.73 6.59
CA PHE A 227 13.23 -19.07 7.24
C PHE A 227 13.00 -18.82 8.73
N VAL A 228 11.80 -18.36 9.12
CA VAL A 228 11.42 -18.15 10.54
C VAL A 228 11.52 -19.45 11.33
N VAL A 229 10.95 -20.53 10.81
CA VAL A 229 10.93 -21.84 11.48
C VAL A 229 12.35 -22.44 11.54
N GLU A 230 13.08 -22.48 10.43
CA GLU A 230 14.42 -23.07 10.36
C GLU A 230 15.44 -22.35 11.25
N LYS A 231 15.34 -21.04 11.39
CA LYS A 231 16.23 -20.23 12.24
C LYS A 231 15.75 -20.10 13.69
N GLY A 232 14.54 -20.59 14.01
CA GLY A 232 13.93 -20.44 15.33
C GLY A 232 13.82 -18.96 15.72
N LEU A 233 13.21 -18.18 14.83
CA LEU A 233 13.00 -16.74 15.04
C LEU A 233 11.72 -16.51 15.86
N ASP A 234 11.67 -15.41 16.59
CA ASP A 234 10.47 -15.02 17.35
C ASP A 234 9.36 -14.49 16.43
N ILE A 235 9.74 -13.93 15.25
CA ILE A 235 8.82 -13.29 14.31
C ILE A 235 9.55 -12.99 12.99
N GLY A 236 8.80 -12.93 11.89
CA GLY A 236 9.28 -12.48 10.58
C GLY A 236 8.40 -11.36 10.00
N PHE A 237 9.00 -10.45 9.23
CA PHE A 237 8.28 -9.41 8.48
C PHE A 237 8.71 -9.40 7.03
N ALA A 238 7.75 -9.37 6.12
CA ALA A 238 7.97 -9.23 4.68
C ALA A 238 7.38 -7.92 4.18
N TYR A 239 8.17 -7.19 3.41
CA TYR A 239 7.76 -5.94 2.76
C TYR A 239 7.54 -6.15 1.27
N ASP A 240 6.88 -5.21 0.61
CA ASP A 240 6.87 -5.11 -0.85
C ASP A 240 7.96 -4.15 -1.35
N GLY A 241 8.04 -3.99 -2.67
CA GLY A 241 9.16 -3.27 -3.31
C GLY A 241 9.40 -1.85 -2.83
N ASP A 242 8.38 -1.10 -2.42
CA ASP A 242 8.51 0.26 -1.85
C ASP A 242 8.11 0.36 -0.37
N ALA A 243 7.90 -0.79 0.25
CA ALA A 243 7.68 -0.98 1.68
C ALA A 243 6.52 -0.15 2.27
N ASP A 244 5.49 0.10 1.49
CA ASP A 244 4.23 0.65 2.00
C ASP A 244 3.32 -0.45 2.57
N ARG A 245 3.68 -1.74 2.35
CA ARG A 245 3.02 -2.95 2.89
C ARG A 245 3.94 -3.75 3.79
N CYS A 246 3.31 -4.44 4.76
CA CYS A 246 3.97 -5.41 5.62
C CYS A 246 3.05 -6.60 5.90
N LEU A 247 3.53 -7.80 5.63
CA LEU A 247 2.97 -9.02 6.19
C LEU A 247 3.91 -9.57 7.25
N CYS A 248 3.34 -10.33 8.19
CA CYS A 248 4.11 -10.90 9.29
C CYS A 248 4.01 -12.43 9.25
N VAL A 249 5.04 -13.09 9.77
CA VAL A 249 5.08 -14.54 10.01
C VAL A 249 5.31 -14.76 11.49
N ASP A 250 4.45 -15.54 12.14
CA ASP A 250 4.59 -15.88 13.52
C ASP A 250 5.72 -16.90 13.78
N GLU A 251 6.05 -17.16 15.04
CA GLU A 251 7.13 -18.09 15.44
C GLU A 251 6.90 -19.55 15.02
N LYS A 252 5.69 -19.88 14.54
CA LYS A 252 5.30 -21.21 14.05
C LYS A 252 5.32 -21.30 12.51
N GLY A 253 5.58 -20.17 11.85
CA GLY A 253 5.57 -20.11 10.38
C GLY A 253 4.20 -19.76 9.77
N ASN A 254 3.19 -19.40 10.56
CA ASN A 254 1.90 -18.99 10.03
C ASN A 254 1.92 -17.53 9.56
N VAL A 255 1.20 -17.26 8.49
CA VAL A 255 1.07 -15.89 7.95
C VAL A 255 0.09 -15.07 8.79
N VAL A 256 0.52 -13.89 9.18
CA VAL A 256 -0.28 -12.86 9.85
C VAL A 256 -0.51 -11.74 8.84
N THR A 257 -1.68 -11.71 8.23
CA THR A 257 -2.05 -10.78 7.17
C THR A 257 -2.45 -9.41 7.70
N GLY A 258 -2.74 -8.45 6.81
CA GLY A 258 -3.25 -7.14 7.20
C GLY A 258 -4.52 -7.21 8.05
N ASP A 259 -5.39 -8.19 7.83
CA ASP A 259 -6.59 -8.38 8.65
C ASP A 259 -6.24 -8.76 10.10
N HIS A 260 -5.30 -9.67 10.30
CA HIS A 260 -4.79 -9.97 11.65
C HIS A 260 -4.16 -8.73 12.30
N ILE A 261 -3.39 -7.96 11.53
CA ILE A 261 -2.72 -6.74 12.01
C ILE A 261 -3.75 -5.70 12.48
N LEU A 262 -4.81 -5.49 11.69
CA LEU A 262 -5.91 -4.59 12.06
C LEU A 262 -6.59 -5.02 13.37
N TYR A 263 -6.84 -6.32 13.54
CA TYR A 263 -7.39 -6.86 14.78
C TYR A 263 -6.44 -6.68 15.96
N ILE A 264 -5.20 -7.16 15.83
CA ILE A 264 -4.20 -7.16 16.92
C ILE A 264 -3.96 -5.74 17.42
N TYR A 265 -3.66 -4.83 16.50
CA TYR A 265 -3.31 -3.47 16.90
C TYR A 265 -4.55 -2.62 17.23
N GLY A 266 -5.69 -2.88 16.59
CA GLY A 266 -6.98 -2.29 16.95
C GLY A 266 -7.37 -2.63 18.39
N LEU A 267 -7.29 -3.91 18.78
CA LEU A 267 -7.53 -4.35 20.16
C LEU A 267 -6.53 -3.74 21.15
N TYR A 268 -5.23 -3.72 20.79
CA TYR A 268 -4.19 -3.09 21.59
C TYR A 268 -4.46 -1.60 21.84
N MET A 269 -4.93 -0.88 20.82
CA MET A 269 -5.33 0.53 20.95
C MET A 269 -6.59 0.71 21.82
N LYS A 270 -7.61 -0.16 21.65
CA LYS A 270 -8.84 -0.13 22.43
C LYS A 270 -8.55 -0.27 23.91
N GLU A 271 -7.79 -1.27 24.32
CA GLU A 271 -7.43 -1.52 25.72
C GLU A 271 -6.66 -0.36 26.37
N ARG A 272 -6.07 0.51 25.57
CA ARG A 272 -5.36 1.73 26.03
C ARG A 272 -6.17 3.01 25.89
N GLY A 273 -7.43 2.92 25.52
CA GLY A 273 -8.28 4.08 25.26
C GLY A 273 -7.80 4.97 24.09
N LYS A 274 -7.09 4.37 23.10
CA LYS A 274 -6.50 5.10 21.98
C LYS A 274 -7.19 4.82 20.65
N LEU A 275 -8.09 3.86 20.59
CA LEU A 275 -8.90 3.58 19.41
C LEU A 275 -10.06 4.59 19.35
N LEU A 276 -9.83 5.71 18.66
CA LEU A 276 -10.85 6.75 18.53
C LEU A 276 -12.08 6.18 17.82
N ASN A 277 -13.26 6.61 18.26
CA ASN A 277 -14.57 6.15 17.80
C ASN A 277 -14.78 4.62 17.95
N ASN A 278 -13.87 3.93 18.65
CA ASN A 278 -13.88 2.47 18.79
C ASN A 278 -13.98 1.72 17.45
N LYS A 279 -13.36 2.28 16.38
CA LYS A 279 -13.48 1.77 15.00
C LYS A 279 -12.14 1.49 14.33
N VAL A 280 -12.18 0.47 13.47
CA VAL A 280 -11.14 0.14 12.50
C VAL A 280 -11.71 0.34 11.09
N VAL A 281 -10.92 0.91 10.19
CA VAL A 281 -11.34 1.06 8.78
C VAL A 281 -10.65 -0.01 7.93
N THR A 282 -11.44 -0.69 7.09
CA THR A 282 -10.93 -1.71 6.19
C THR A 282 -11.66 -1.66 4.85
N THR A 283 -11.36 -2.57 3.93
CA THR A 283 -12.06 -2.64 2.65
C THR A 283 -13.06 -3.80 2.62
N VAL A 284 -13.92 -3.78 1.62
CA VAL A 284 -14.87 -4.90 1.36
C VAL A 284 -14.17 -6.24 1.09
N MET A 285 -12.84 -6.25 0.90
CA MET A 285 -12.05 -7.46 0.65
C MET A 285 -11.47 -8.10 1.91
N SER A 286 -11.52 -7.46 3.08
CA SER A 286 -11.11 -8.11 4.32
C SER A 286 -11.92 -9.36 4.59
N ASN A 287 -11.27 -10.41 5.07
CA ASN A 287 -11.90 -11.70 5.32
C ASN A 287 -13.00 -11.60 6.38
N PHE A 288 -14.06 -12.36 6.22
CA PHE A 288 -15.19 -12.42 7.16
C PHE A 288 -14.76 -12.74 8.59
N GLY A 289 -13.69 -13.52 8.75
CA GLY A 289 -13.09 -13.83 10.05
C GLY A 289 -12.59 -12.60 10.82
N LEU A 290 -12.11 -11.55 10.13
CA LEU A 290 -11.77 -10.28 10.77
C LEU A 290 -13.00 -9.67 11.44
N TYR A 291 -14.12 -9.58 10.71
CA TYR A 291 -15.34 -8.97 11.25
C TYR A 291 -15.85 -9.73 12.47
N LYS A 292 -15.89 -11.06 12.41
CA LYS A 292 -16.26 -11.92 13.55
C LYS A 292 -15.35 -11.72 14.76
N ALA A 293 -14.04 -11.55 14.53
CA ALA A 293 -13.09 -11.31 15.62
C ALA A 293 -13.28 -9.92 16.24
N LEU A 294 -13.52 -8.89 15.43
CA LEU A 294 -13.79 -7.53 15.90
C LEU A 294 -15.10 -7.45 16.68
N ASP A 295 -16.18 -8.11 16.21
CA ASP A 295 -17.48 -8.19 16.87
C ASP A 295 -17.35 -8.80 18.29
N LYS A 296 -16.59 -9.90 18.42
CA LYS A 296 -16.35 -10.58 19.71
C LYS A 296 -15.70 -9.68 20.76
N VAL A 297 -14.88 -8.73 20.35
CA VAL A 297 -14.22 -7.77 21.24
C VAL A 297 -14.90 -6.40 21.27
N GLY A 298 -16.04 -6.26 20.60
CA GLY A 298 -16.84 -5.03 20.54
C GLY A 298 -16.09 -3.86 19.89
N ILE A 299 -15.32 -4.11 18.85
CA ILE A 299 -14.73 -3.09 17.98
C ILE A 299 -15.59 -2.96 16.74
N GLU A 300 -16.05 -1.75 16.45
CA GLU A 300 -16.79 -1.45 15.24
C GLU A 300 -15.82 -1.31 14.03
N TYR A 301 -16.36 -1.42 12.83
CA TYR A 301 -15.57 -1.29 11.61
C TYR A 301 -16.33 -0.58 10.50
N GLU A 302 -15.58 0.13 9.65
CA GLU A 302 -16.09 0.71 8.40
C GLU A 302 -15.43 0.01 7.21
N LYS A 303 -16.26 -0.32 6.21
CA LYS A 303 -15.84 -0.99 4.97
C LYS A 303 -15.82 0.02 3.83
N THR A 304 -14.67 0.22 3.23
CA THR A 304 -14.54 1.07 2.04
C THR A 304 -14.48 0.23 0.76
N LYS A 305 -14.51 0.89 -0.38
CA LYS A 305 -14.09 0.29 -1.65
C LYS A 305 -12.62 -0.13 -1.54
N VAL A 306 -12.21 -1.07 -2.41
CA VAL A 306 -10.81 -1.50 -2.51
C VAL A 306 -9.93 -0.35 -2.98
N GLY A 307 -8.82 -0.15 -2.29
CA GLY A 307 -7.83 0.88 -2.55
C GLY A 307 -7.53 1.71 -1.29
N ASP A 308 -6.27 1.83 -0.98
CA ASP A 308 -5.75 2.56 0.18
C ASP A 308 -6.21 4.03 0.23
N LYS A 309 -6.41 4.67 -0.93
CA LYS A 309 -6.98 6.02 -1.05
C LYS A 309 -8.33 6.10 -0.32
N TYR A 310 -9.23 5.16 -0.56
CA TYR A 310 -10.57 5.18 0.06
C TYR A 310 -10.52 4.91 1.56
N VAL A 311 -9.58 4.05 1.99
CA VAL A 311 -9.33 3.80 3.42
C VAL A 311 -8.87 5.09 4.09
N TYR A 312 -7.86 5.75 3.53
CA TYR A 312 -7.30 6.99 4.07
C TYR A 312 -8.31 8.14 4.10
N GLU A 313 -9.02 8.36 3.00
CA GLU A 313 -10.08 9.39 2.93
C GLU A 313 -11.15 9.18 4.00
N ASN A 314 -11.61 7.93 4.20
CA ASN A 314 -12.56 7.60 5.26
C ASN A 314 -11.98 7.90 6.65
N MET A 315 -10.73 7.48 6.90
CA MET A 315 -10.06 7.68 8.18
C MET A 315 -9.92 9.17 8.53
N VAL A 316 -9.52 9.98 7.58
CA VAL A 316 -9.35 11.43 7.78
C VAL A 316 -10.69 12.11 8.01
N LYS A 317 -11.68 11.81 7.16
CA LYS A 317 -13.02 12.39 7.24
C LYS A 317 -13.69 12.12 8.58
N ASN A 318 -13.53 10.91 9.12
CA ASN A 318 -14.23 10.43 10.32
C ASN A 318 -13.34 10.43 11.57
N GLY A 319 -12.06 10.80 11.46
CA GLY A 319 -11.12 10.88 12.59
C GLY A 319 -10.65 9.52 13.10
N HIS A 320 -10.66 8.47 12.27
CA HIS A 320 -10.21 7.13 12.67
C HIS A 320 -8.68 7.04 12.71
N ARG A 321 -8.16 6.18 13.60
CA ARG A 321 -6.72 6.12 13.91
C ARG A 321 -5.97 4.96 13.25
N ILE A 322 -6.68 3.91 12.87
CA ILE A 322 -6.12 2.72 12.21
C ILE A 322 -7.05 2.27 11.09
N GLY A 323 -6.47 1.94 9.98
CA GLY A 323 -7.17 1.33 8.85
C GLY A 323 -6.17 0.68 7.91
N GLY A 324 -6.68 -0.11 6.97
CA GLY A 324 -5.81 -0.77 6.01
C GLY A 324 -6.51 -1.86 5.21
N GLU A 325 -5.69 -2.66 4.55
CA GLU A 325 -6.10 -3.73 3.65
C GLU A 325 -5.46 -5.07 4.08
N GLN A 326 -6.11 -6.17 3.70
CA GLN A 326 -5.57 -7.52 3.94
C GLN A 326 -4.16 -7.74 3.37
N SER A 327 -3.79 -6.99 2.33
CA SER A 327 -2.47 -7.01 1.70
C SER A 327 -1.34 -6.47 2.58
N GLY A 328 -1.64 -5.96 3.77
CA GLY A 328 -0.67 -5.40 4.71
C GLY A 328 -0.40 -3.90 4.53
N HIS A 329 -1.15 -3.20 3.68
CA HIS A 329 -1.11 -1.73 3.61
C HIS A 329 -1.87 -1.15 4.80
N ILE A 330 -1.16 -0.87 5.89
CA ILE A 330 -1.73 -0.40 7.17
C ILE A 330 -1.38 1.05 7.40
N ILE A 331 -2.39 1.85 7.68
CA ILE A 331 -2.29 3.30 7.90
C ILE A 331 -2.56 3.61 9.37
N PHE A 332 -1.66 4.36 9.97
CA PHE A 332 -1.80 4.92 11.30
C PHE A 332 -1.85 6.46 11.20
N THR A 333 -3.03 7.06 11.10
CA THR A 333 -3.20 8.51 10.82
C THR A 333 -2.49 9.43 11.82
N LYS A 334 -2.18 8.94 13.02
CA LYS A 334 -1.37 9.69 13.98
C LYS A 334 0.08 9.86 13.52
N TYR A 335 0.58 8.96 12.69
CA TYR A 335 2.02 8.83 12.39
C TYR A 335 2.32 9.01 10.90
N ALA A 336 1.45 8.53 10.02
CA ALA A 336 1.67 8.50 8.59
C ALA A 336 0.42 8.90 7.80
N THR A 337 0.61 9.38 6.59
CA THR A 337 -0.44 9.75 5.61
C THR A 337 -0.69 8.64 4.59
N THR A 338 0.09 7.57 4.65
CA THR A 338 -0.01 6.39 3.78
C THR A 338 0.34 5.14 4.58
N GLY A 339 0.23 3.97 3.98
CA GLY A 339 0.76 2.74 4.57
C GLY A 339 2.26 2.84 4.80
N ASP A 340 2.71 2.24 5.90
CA ASP A 340 4.12 2.20 6.27
C ASP A 340 4.45 0.82 6.84
N GLY A 341 5.10 0.00 6.00
CA GLY A 341 5.38 -1.39 6.36
C GLY A 341 6.35 -1.51 7.53
N ILE A 342 7.38 -0.66 7.58
CA ILE A 342 8.36 -0.71 8.67
C ILE A 342 7.72 -0.21 9.98
N LEU A 343 6.96 0.88 9.95
CA LEU A 343 6.19 1.33 11.12
C LEU A 343 5.20 0.25 11.58
N THR A 344 4.52 -0.42 10.65
CA THR A 344 3.59 -1.51 10.95
C THR A 344 4.28 -2.64 11.70
N SER A 345 5.45 -3.08 11.23
CA SER A 345 6.24 -4.11 11.91
C SER A 345 6.68 -3.69 13.33
N LEU A 346 7.07 -2.42 13.51
CA LEU A 346 7.39 -1.88 14.85
C LEU A 346 6.16 -1.86 15.76
N LYS A 347 4.98 -1.56 15.22
CA LYS A 347 3.72 -1.55 15.98
C LYS A 347 3.27 -2.95 16.39
N LEU A 348 3.50 -3.96 15.56
CA LEU A 348 3.29 -5.36 15.93
C LEU A 348 4.25 -5.82 17.04
N MET A 349 5.54 -5.47 16.94
CA MET A 349 6.52 -5.69 18.01
C MET A 349 6.08 -5.02 19.32
N GLU A 350 5.57 -3.77 19.24
CA GLU A 350 5.05 -3.05 20.40
C GLU A 350 3.89 -3.82 21.07
N ALA A 351 2.93 -4.32 20.28
CA ALA A 351 1.80 -5.10 20.80
C ALA A 351 2.26 -6.42 21.42
N MET A 352 3.15 -7.17 20.76
CA MET A 352 3.70 -8.44 21.21
C MET A 352 4.43 -8.30 22.55
N LEU A 353 5.32 -7.32 22.66
CA LEU A 353 6.10 -7.07 23.87
C LEU A 353 5.24 -6.56 25.02
N ALA A 354 4.30 -5.67 24.75
CA ALA A 354 3.40 -5.14 25.77
C ALA A 354 2.44 -6.19 26.35
N LYS A 355 2.06 -7.18 25.55
CA LYS A 355 1.19 -8.30 25.97
C LYS A 355 1.98 -9.46 26.57
N GLY A 356 3.30 -9.54 26.35
CA GLY A 356 4.12 -10.67 26.76
C GLY A 356 3.70 -12.00 26.10
N LYS A 357 3.12 -11.94 24.89
CA LYS A 357 2.58 -13.09 24.16
C LYS A 357 3.26 -13.25 22.80
N PRO A 358 3.46 -14.48 22.30
CA PRO A 358 3.93 -14.70 20.93
C PRO A 358 2.88 -14.24 19.91
N MET A 359 3.33 -14.02 18.67
CA MET A 359 2.45 -13.50 17.63
C MET A 359 1.35 -14.49 17.26
N SER A 360 1.61 -15.80 17.30
CA SER A 360 0.61 -16.83 17.05
C SER A 360 -0.59 -16.77 17.99
N GLU A 361 -0.38 -16.40 19.26
CA GLU A 361 -1.49 -16.23 20.22
C GLU A 361 -2.29 -14.94 19.96
N LEU A 362 -1.61 -13.87 19.52
CA LEU A 362 -2.28 -12.60 19.21
C LEU A 362 -3.12 -12.69 17.95
N ALA A 363 -2.67 -13.47 16.96
CA ALA A 363 -3.36 -13.67 15.69
C ALA A 363 -4.51 -14.69 15.77
N ALA A 364 -4.43 -15.67 16.69
CA ALA A 364 -5.37 -16.79 16.80
C ALA A 364 -6.87 -16.44 16.83
N PRO A 365 -7.32 -15.29 17.39
CA PRO A 365 -8.74 -14.94 17.36
C PRO A 365 -9.31 -14.65 15.97
N VAL A 366 -8.47 -14.33 14.97
CA VAL A 366 -8.90 -14.11 13.59
C VAL A 366 -8.79 -15.44 12.84
N VAL A 367 -9.88 -16.13 12.71
CA VAL A 367 -9.96 -17.40 11.95
C VAL A 367 -10.47 -17.09 10.57
N PHE A 368 -9.65 -17.34 9.54
CA PHE A 368 -10.05 -17.09 8.17
C PHE A 368 -11.09 -18.08 7.70
N TYR A 369 -12.10 -17.53 7.09
CA TYR A 369 -13.10 -18.28 6.35
C TYR A 369 -12.55 -18.65 4.97
N PRO A 370 -12.76 -19.89 4.51
CA PRO A 370 -12.54 -20.26 3.12
C PRO A 370 -13.18 -19.25 2.17
N GLN A 371 -12.51 -18.97 1.06
CA GLN A 371 -12.95 -17.98 0.09
C GLN A 371 -12.82 -18.51 -1.33
N VAL A 372 -13.89 -18.45 -2.09
CA VAL A 372 -13.89 -18.69 -3.53
C VAL A 372 -14.23 -17.40 -4.26
N LEU A 373 -13.36 -17.00 -5.19
CA LEU A 373 -13.57 -15.84 -6.06
C LEU A 373 -13.46 -16.28 -7.51
N LYS A 374 -14.52 -16.06 -8.30
CA LYS A 374 -14.51 -16.32 -9.74
C LYS A 374 -14.71 -15.03 -10.53
N ASN A 375 -13.90 -14.86 -11.58
CA ASN A 375 -14.02 -13.76 -12.52
C ASN A 375 -14.92 -14.17 -13.67
N VAL A 376 -16.03 -13.46 -13.86
CA VAL A 376 -17.01 -13.74 -14.90
C VAL A 376 -16.93 -12.66 -15.98
N ARG A 377 -16.55 -13.05 -17.19
CA ARG A 377 -16.48 -12.13 -18.31
C ARG A 377 -17.88 -11.80 -18.80
N VAL A 378 -18.20 -10.50 -18.89
CA VAL A 378 -19.56 -10.02 -19.21
C VAL A 378 -19.52 -8.95 -20.31
N LYS A 379 -20.63 -8.86 -21.08
CA LYS A 379 -20.81 -7.87 -22.13
C LYS A 379 -20.86 -6.43 -21.59
N SER A 380 -21.56 -6.24 -20.47
CA SER A 380 -21.70 -4.96 -19.77
C SER A 380 -21.66 -5.23 -18.27
N LYS A 381 -20.70 -4.64 -17.58
CA LYS A 381 -20.56 -4.80 -16.12
C LYS A 381 -21.75 -4.19 -15.36
N PRO A 382 -22.16 -2.93 -15.65
CA PRO A 382 -23.30 -2.34 -14.96
C PRO A 382 -24.60 -3.12 -15.18
N ASP A 383 -24.86 -3.59 -16.40
CA ASP A 383 -26.11 -4.31 -16.71
C ASP A 383 -26.16 -5.66 -15.97
N ALA A 384 -25.05 -6.40 -15.98
CA ALA A 384 -24.98 -7.67 -15.28
C ALA A 384 -25.02 -7.52 -13.75
N GLN A 385 -24.38 -6.48 -13.20
CA GLN A 385 -24.39 -6.24 -11.75
C GLN A 385 -25.74 -5.74 -11.25
N ASN A 386 -26.46 -4.92 -12.03
CA ASN A 386 -27.72 -4.31 -11.63
C ASN A 386 -28.96 -5.08 -12.12
N ASP A 387 -28.78 -6.23 -12.79
CA ASP A 387 -29.89 -7.08 -13.20
C ASP A 387 -30.69 -7.55 -11.98
N PRO A 388 -32.04 -7.35 -11.95
CA PRO A 388 -32.84 -7.69 -10.79
C PRO A 388 -32.76 -9.17 -10.37
N ASP A 389 -32.67 -10.09 -11.34
CA ASP A 389 -32.58 -11.52 -11.05
C ASP A 389 -31.19 -11.91 -10.50
N VAL A 390 -30.14 -11.26 -10.98
CA VAL A 390 -28.77 -11.41 -10.40
C VAL A 390 -28.76 -10.89 -8.99
N GLN A 391 -29.33 -9.71 -8.71
CA GLN A 391 -29.42 -9.16 -7.37
C GLN A 391 -30.28 -10.04 -6.44
N ALA A 392 -31.38 -10.60 -6.93
CA ALA A 392 -32.18 -11.54 -6.15
C ALA A 392 -31.40 -12.82 -5.81
N ALA A 393 -30.62 -13.35 -6.76
CA ALA A 393 -29.74 -14.49 -6.48
C ALA A 393 -28.67 -14.18 -5.43
N VAL A 394 -28.05 -13.01 -5.51
CA VAL A 394 -27.08 -12.52 -4.51
C VAL A 394 -27.73 -12.42 -3.13
N GLN A 395 -28.93 -11.84 -3.05
CA GLN A 395 -29.65 -11.73 -1.77
C GLN A 395 -30.04 -13.10 -1.21
N ALA A 396 -30.51 -14.01 -2.06
CA ALA A 396 -30.86 -15.37 -1.64
C ALA A 396 -29.64 -16.13 -1.06
N VAL A 397 -28.45 -15.94 -1.65
CA VAL A 397 -27.20 -16.50 -1.11
C VAL A 397 -26.82 -15.81 0.20
N ALA A 398 -26.95 -14.49 0.29
CA ALA A 398 -26.70 -13.76 1.52
C ALA A 398 -27.59 -14.23 2.68
N ASP A 399 -28.88 -14.42 2.42
CA ASP A 399 -29.85 -14.92 3.39
C ASP A 399 -29.55 -16.36 3.81
N ALA A 400 -29.12 -17.21 2.87
CA ALA A 400 -28.76 -18.59 3.17
C ALA A 400 -27.46 -18.71 3.98
N LEU A 401 -26.50 -17.82 3.77
CA LEU A 401 -25.25 -17.76 4.54
C LEU A 401 -25.47 -17.16 5.94
N GLY A 402 -26.35 -16.16 6.07
CA GLY A 402 -26.64 -15.50 7.35
C GLY A 402 -25.35 -15.07 8.06
N ASP A 403 -25.19 -15.57 9.28
CA ASP A 403 -24.01 -15.29 10.13
C ASP A 403 -22.81 -16.24 9.91
N THR A 404 -22.93 -17.20 8.97
CA THR A 404 -21.87 -18.21 8.71
C THR A 404 -21.03 -17.89 7.48
N GLY A 405 -21.33 -16.80 6.76
CA GLY A 405 -20.58 -16.41 5.59
C GLY A 405 -21.03 -15.09 4.99
N ARG A 406 -20.53 -14.79 3.80
CA ARG A 406 -20.96 -13.63 3.03
C ARG A 406 -20.74 -13.83 1.53
N ILE A 407 -21.47 -13.08 0.73
CA ILE A 407 -21.26 -12.94 -0.70
C ILE A 407 -20.92 -11.49 -1.05
N LEU A 408 -20.03 -11.31 -2.03
CA LEU A 408 -19.69 -10.02 -2.62
C LEU A 408 -19.64 -10.15 -4.14
N VAL A 409 -20.47 -9.36 -4.82
CA VAL A 409 -20.45 -9.25 -6.28
C VAL A 409 -20.07 -7.82 -6.65
N ARG A 410 -19.02 -7.66 -7.46
CA ARG A 410 -18.52 -6.33 -7.84
C ARG A 410 -17.88 -6.31 -9.22
N GLU A 411 -17.91 -5.14 -9.85
CA GLU A 411 -17.19 -4.87 -11.08
C GLU A 411 -15.66 -4.88 -10.85
N SER A 412 -14.92 -5.39 -11.84
CA SER A 412 -13.48 -5.14 -11.93
C SER A 412 -13.22 -3.71 -12.40
N GLY A 413 -12.27 -3.02 -11.78
CA GLY A 413 -11.87 -1.67 -12.19
C GLY A 413 -11.16 -1.62 -13.54
N THR A 414 -10.46 -2.70 -13.92
CA THR A 414 -9.56 -2.73 -15.09
C THR A 414 -10.01 -3.69 -16.18
N GLU A 415 -10.72 -4.76 -15.84
CA GLU A 415 -11.09 -5.83 -16.77
C GLU A 415 -12.61 -5.85 -17.05
N PRO A 416 -13.05 -6.37 -18.19
CA PRO A 416 -14.49 -6.53 -18.52
C PRO A 416 -15.09 -7.75 -17.80
N VAL A 417 -14.90 -7.82 -16.46
CA VAL A 417 -15.41 -8.93 -15.64
C VAL A 417 -16.17 -8.42 -14.43
N ILE A 418 -17.14 -9.22 -13.99
CA ILE A 418 -17.72 -9.17 -12.65
C ILE A 418 -17.00 -10.20 -11.79
N ARG A 419 -16.67 -9.83 -10.58
CA ARG A 419 -16.08 -10.69 -9.57
C ARG A 419 -17.14 -11.16 -8.61
N VAL A 420 -17.38 -12.47 -8.57
CA VAL A 420 -18.27 -13.12 -7.61
C VAL A 420 -17.41 -13.81 -6.57
N MET A 421 -17.56 -13.41 -5.31
CA MET A 421 -16.80 -13.94 -4.18
C MET A 421 -17.77 -14.40 -3.10
N VAL A 422 -17.53 -15.59 -2.58
CA VAL A 422 -18.20 -16.11 -1.38
C VAL A 422 -17.16 -16.51 -0.35
N GLU A 423 -17.42 -16.19 0.90
CA GLU A 423 -16.73 -16.69 2.06
C GLU A 423 -17.71 -17.46 2.94
N ALA A 424 -17.36 -18.68 3.35
CA ALA A 424 -18.20 -19.55 4.13
C ALA A 424 -17.36 -20.55 4.94
N GLU A 425 -18.02 -21.44 5.68
CA GLU A 425 -17.36 -22.41 6.57
C GLU A 425 -16.54 -23.49 5.84
N SER A 426 -16.83 -23.74 4.53
CA SER A 426 -16.08 -24.68 3.70
C SER A 426 -15.94 -24.22 2.25
N ASP A 427 -14.91 -24.72 1.56
CA ASP A 427 -14.68 -24.46 0.13
C ASP A 427 -15.86 -24.96 -0.71
N GLU A 428 -16.44 -26.13 -0.38
CA GLU A 428 -17.59 -26.66 -1.09
C GLU A 428 -18.81 -25.73 -1.00
N THR A 429 -19.06 -25.14 0.16
CA THR A 429 -20.13 -24.16 0.35
C THR A 429 -19.87 -22.89 -0.45
N CYS A 430 -18.64 -22.42 -0.48
CA CYS A 430 -18.22 -21.26 -1.28
C CYS A 430 -18.43 -21.52 -2.77
N GLU A 431 -17.93 -22.65 -3.30
CA GLU A 431 -18.09 -23.08 -4.70
C GLU A 431 -19.57 -23.14 -5.10
N LYS A 432 -20.39 -23.83 -4.33
CA LYS A 432 -21.82 -23.96 -4.57
C LYS A 432 -22.51 -22.62 -4.77
N TYR A 433 -22.26 -21.67 -3.88
CA TYR A 433 -22.95 -20.39 -3.90
C TYR A 433 -22.39 -19.42 -4.95
N VAL A 434 -21.07 -19.46 -5.22
CA VAL A 434 -20.49 -18.72 -6.35
C VAL A 434 -21.09 -19.21 -7.66
N ASP A 435 -21.17 -20.53 -7.89
CA ASP A 435 -21.71 -21.09 -9.12
C ASP A 435 -23.20 -20.82 -9.28
N GLN A 436 -23.97 -20.85 -8.19
CA GLN A 436 -25.39 -20.46 -8.21
C GLN A 436 -25.62 -19.07 -8.80
N VAL A 437 -24.81 -18.07 -8.40
CA VAL A 437 -24.94 -16.71 -8.94
C VAL A 437 -24.42 -16.61 -10.37
N ILE A 438 -23.34 -17.31 -10.69
CA ILE A 438 -22.78 -17.34 -12.06
C ILE A 438 -23.80 -17.93 -13.06
N GLU A 439 -24.50 -19.01 -12.69
CA GLU A 439 -25.53 -19.60 -13.56
C GLU A 439 -26.70 -18.64 -13.83
N VAL A 440 -27.05 -17.78 -12.87
CA VAL A 440 -28.06 -16.72 -13.11
C VAL A 440 -27.52 -15.67 -14.09
N ILE A 441 -26.28 -15.20 -13.90
CA ILE A 441 -25.63 -14.26 -14.82
C ILE A 441 -25.60 -14.82 -16.25
N LYS A 442 -25.30 -16.11 -16.40
CA LYS A 442 -25.28 -16.82 -17.66
C LYS A 442 -26.70 -16.94 -18.27
N ALA A 443 -27.69 -17.39 -17.49
CA ALA A 443 -29.06 -17.57 -17.93
C ALA A 443 -29.70 -16.27 -18.41
N LYS A 444 -29.30 -15.12 -17.86
CA LYS A 444 -29.73 -13.78 -18.29
C LYS A 444 -28.98 -13.25 -19.51
N GLY A 445 -28.05 -14.02 -20.09
CA GLY A 445 -27.35 -13.67 -21.32
C GLY A 445 -26.28 -12.59 -21.16
N HIS A 446 -25.78 -12.35 -19.93
CA HIS A 446 -24.76 -11.34 -19.66
C HIS A 446 -23.35 -11.79 -20.00
N LEU A 447 -23.09 -13.10 -20.21
CA LEU A 447 -21.75 -13.56 -20.60
C LEU A 447 -21.31 -12.97 -21.94
N ALA A 448 -20.00 -12.60 -22.04
CA ALA A 448 -19.35 -12.10 -23.25
C ALA A 448 -18.92 -13.23 -24.16
#